data_3fb1f2cdd95f7864f7263c4411327696
#
_entry.id   3fb1f2cdd95f7864f7263c4411327696
#
_cell.length_a   1.000
_cell.length_b   1.000
_cell.length_c   1.000
_cell.angle_alpha   90.00
_cell.angle_beta   90.00
_cell.angle_gamma   90.00
#
_symmetry.space_group_name_H-M   'P 1'
#
loop_
_entity.id
_entity.type
_entity.pdbx_description
1 polymer ?
#
loop_
_entity_poly.entity_id
_entity_poly.type
_entity_poly.pdbx_seq_one_letter_code
_entity_poly.pdbx_strand_id
1 'polypeptide(L)'
;VRYAVRASRGLPLRFIVQASSCVPAAPGLELSGADFQADEITELLALPEVAGLAEVMDMRAVLEASPRMMGILAAAIASGKIIEGHARGLSGERLQAYAAAGISADHEIVSGADALEKLRAGLTVELRGSHDYLLPEVVAAIRTLPVVPTSLTVCTDDVFPDYLVEKGGMIDVLRRLIRYGLDPLQAIRCATINNAYRLRRDDLGWVAAGRRADLIVLTDLRELQVEQVYANGRLVASGARMVETLRAPLQALPTRTMKLTELSPADFAVRLPELADGRAVVRAIRGARFTEWSEVEVDVIEGAAVLPPELSLMTVVHRHGRSQLGPQTALIEGWGRWRGAYATSYAHDSHNLVVYGADPVEMALAANTVIRMGGGAAVVRDQQVLASTAFPVAGLLSAAEPMQVAREHRVLVEAAGEVVEWQAPYRTFKALSGQCLACNAGPHLTDLGLTDGSTREILKPFVRLPVSGGERRAG
;
A
#
# COMPACT_ATOMS: atom_id res chain seq x y z
N VAL A 1 -6.39 -14.73 -3.05
CA VAL A 1 -7.20 -15.34 -2.00
C VAL A 1 -7.03 -16.86 -1.99
N ARG A 2 -7.51 -17.62 -2.99
CA ARG A 2 -7.44 -19.11 -3.02
C ARG A 2 -6.02 -19.67 -2.89
N TYR A 3 -5.02 -18.98 -3.44
CA TYR A 3 -3.62 -19.35 -3.26
C TYR A 3 -3.20 -19.21 -1.79
N ALA A 4 -3.47 -18.05 -1.16
CA ALA A 4 -3.12 -17.80 0.24
C ALA A 4 -3.78 -18.80 1.19
N VAL A 5 -5.07 -19.11 0.98
CA VAL A 5 -5.79 -20.15 1.75
C VAL A 5 -5.09 -21.49 1.67
N ARG A 6 -4.71 -21.94 0.46
CA ARG A 6 -4.02 -23.24 0.29
C ARG A 6 -2.61 -23.22 0.87
N ALA A 7 -1.87 -22.13 0.68
CA ALA A 7 -0.49 -22.00 1.14
C ALA A 7 -0.36 -21.97 2.66
N SER A 8 -1.40 -21.49 3.35
CA SER A 8 -1.40 -21.38 4.82
C SER A 8 -1.78 -22.68 5.56
N ARG A 9 -2.28 -23.70 4.84
CA ARG A 9 -2.73 -24.94 5.47
C ARG A 9 -1.57 -25.70 6.11
N GLY A 10 -1.77 -26.13 7.36
CA GLY A 10 -0.78 -26.93 8.09
C GLY A 10 0.39 -26.16 8.68
N LEU A 11 0.46 -24.85 8.49
CA LEU A 11 1.46 -24.01 9.13
C LEU A 11 1.14 -23.81 10.62
N PRO A 12 2.15 -23.71 11.50
CA PRO A 12 1.97 -23.39 12.92
C PRO A 12 1.70 -21.90 13.15
N LEU A 13 1.06 -21.27 12.20
CA LEU A 13 0.61 -19.88 12.22
C LEU A 13 -0.78 -19.84 11.61
N ARG A 14 -1.66 -19.09 12.23
CA ARG A 14 -3.04 -18.97 11.78
C ARG A 14 -3.19 -17.76 10.85
N PHE A 15 -3.49 -18.04 9.61
CA PHE A 15 -3.83 -17.03 8.61
C PHE A 15 -5.35 -16.83 8.60
N ILE A 16 -5.78 -15.58 8.71
CA ILE A 16 -7.16 -15.16 8.56
C ILE A 16 -7.24 -14.40 7.24
N VAL A 17 -7.61 -15.12 6.19
CA VAL A 17 -7.62 -14.59 4.82
C VAL A 17 -8.93 -13.86 4.57
N GLN A 18 -8.86 -12.74 3.86
CA GLN A 18 -10.02 -11.95 3.44
C GLN A 18 -10.06 -11.79 1.93
N ALA A 19 -11.25 -11.53 1.37
CA ALA A 19 -11.45 -11.23 -0.05
C ALA A 19 -11.25 -9.74 -0.30
N SER A 20 -10.42 -9.37 -1.27
CA SER A 20 -10.16 -7.95 -1.56
C SER A 20 -11.33 -7.29 -2.29
N SER A 21 -11.72 -6.08 -1.88
CA SER A 21 -12.65 -5.21 -2.62
C SER A 21 -11.93 -4.36 -3.68
N CYS A 22 -10.59 -4.29 -3.60
CA CYS A 22 -9.73 -3.37 -4.33
C CYS A 22 -9.12 -3.99 -5.61
N VAL A 23 -9.93 -4.68 -6.37
CA VAL A 23 -9.51 -5.30 -7.64
C VAL A 23 -10.45 -4.86 -8.76
N PRO A 24 -10.21 -3.67 -9.36
CA PRO A 24 -9.29 -2.58 -8.95
C PRO A 24 -9.81 -1.74 -7.77
N ALA A 25 -8.92 -0.94 -7.15
CA ALA A 25 -9.29 -0.02 -6.06
C ALA A 25 -10.06 1.21 -6.57
N ALA A 26 -9.75 1.67 -7.78
CA ALA A 26 -10.42 2.80 -8.44
C ALA A 26 -10.91 2.41 -9.84
N PRO A 27 -12.05 1.70 -9.95
CA PRO A 27 -12.59 1.29 -11.25
C PRO A 27 -12.79 2.49 -12.18
N GLY A 28 -12.34 2.34 -13.44
CA GLY A 28 -12.38 3.39 -14.45
C GLY A 28 -11.20 4.36 -14.42
N LEU A 29 -10.41 4.40 -13.35
CA LEU A 29 -9.20 5.20 -13.25
C LEU A 29 -7.91 4.36 -13.34
N GLU A 30 -8.01 3.04 -13.14
CA GLU A 30 -6.90 2.10 -13.23
C GLU A 30 -7.38 0.71 -13.67
N LEU A 31 -6.43 -0.12 -14.13
CA LEU A 31 -6.64 -1.54 -14.37
C LEU A 31 -5.73 -2.36 -13.45
N SER A 32 -6.30 -3.41 -12.87
CA SER A 32 -5.55 -4.42 -12.13
C SER A 32 -5.49 -5.75 -12.88
N GLY A 33 -4.94 -6.79 -12.27
CA GLY A 33 -4.87 -8.14 -12.85
C GLY A 33 -6.23 -8.83 -13.05
N ALA A 34 -7.30 -8.30 -12.42
CA ALA A 34 -8.68 -8.78 -12.55
C ALA A 34 -9.66 -7.62 -12.33
N ASP A 35 -10.96 -7.91 -12.39
CA ASP A 35 -12.04 -7.01 -12.00
C ASP A 35 -13.05 -7.82 -11.18
N PHE A 36 -13.11 -7.55 -9.87
CA PHE A 36 -14.03 -8.24 -8.97
C PHE A 36 -15.35 -7.51 -8.88
N GLN A 37 -16.40 -8.24 -9.13
CA GLN A 37 -17.79 -7.84 -8.97
C GLN A 37 -18.44 -8.58 -7.79
N ALA A 38 -19.74 -8.42 -7.59
CA ALA A 38 -20.47 -9.10 -6.51
C ALA A 38 -20.37 -10.63 -6.58
N ASP A 39 -20.35 -11.22 -7.78
CA ASP A 39 -20.31 -12.67 -7.97
C ASP A 39 -18.96 -13.26 -7.53
N GLU A 40 -17.83 -12.66 -7.93
CA GLU A 40 -16.51 -13.10 -7.48
C GLU A 40 -16.35 -12.97 -5.97
N ILE A 41 -16.86 -11.89 -5.39
CA ILE A 41 -16.83 -11.70 -3.92
C ILE A 41 -17.71 -12.76 -3.23
N THR A 42 -18.89 -13.05 -3.76
CA THR A 42 -19.78 -14.11 -3.23
C THR A 42 -19.10 -15.46 -3.24
N GLU A 43 -18.46 -15.84 -4.36
CA GLU A 43 -17.69 -17.08 -4.46
C GLU A 43 -16.52 -17.17 -3.46
N LEU A 44 -15.80 -16.05 -3.27
CA LEU A 44 -14.68 -16.02 -2.34
C LEU A 44 -15.16 -16.09 -0.88
N LEU A 45 -16.23 -15.37 -0.55
CA LEU A 45 -16.82 -15.39 0.79
C LEU A 45 -17.50 -16.72 1.14
N ALA A 46 -17.90 -17.52 0.14
CA ALA A 46 -18.39 -18.88 0.38
C ALA A 46 -17.31 -19.85 0.89
N LEU A 47 -16.01 -19.52 0.73
CA LEU A 47 -14.91 -20.34 1.25
C LEU A 47 -14.89 -20.26 2.79
N PRO A 48 -14.85 -21.40 3.50
CA PRO A 48 -14.85 -21.42 4.98
C PRO A 48 -13.66 -20.67 5.60
N GLU A 49 -12.50 -20.72 4.93
CA GLU A 49 -11.26 -20.11 5.40
C GLU A 49 -11.18 -18.60 5.15
N VAL A 50 -12.10 -18.03 4.34
CA VAL A 50 -12.17 -16.59 4.10
C VAL A 50 -13.05 -15.96 5.15
N ALA A 51 -12.47 -15.06 5.96
CA ALA A 51 -13.10 -14.49 7.13
C ALA A 51 -13.98 -13.27 6.85
N GLY A 52 -13.80 -12.60 5.71
CA GLY A 52 -14.55 -11.39 5.40
C GLY A 52 -14.11 -10.70 4.11
N LEU A 53 -14.64 -9.51 3.91
CA LEU A 53 -14.22 -8.59 2.87
C LEU A 53 -13.05 -7.75 3.42
N ALA A 54 -11.93 -7.72 2.70
CA ALA A 54 -10.80 -6.85 2.98
C ALA A 54 -11.18 -5.39 2.66
N GLU A 55 -10.36 -4.48 3.12
CA GLU A 55 -10.62 -3.05 3.18
C GLU A 55 -11.35 -2.45 1.96
N VAL A 56 -12.36 -1.63 2.26
CA VAL A 56 -13.17 -0.93 1.25
C VAL A 56 -12.54 0.44 1.00
N MET A 57 -11.62 0.52 0.02
CA MET A 57 -10.84 1.73 -0.26
C MET A 57 -11.57 2.75 -1.11
N ASP A 58 -12.47 2.34 -2.01
CA ASP A 58 -13.26 3.27 -2.82
C ASP A 58 -14.39 3.89 -1.98
N MET A 59 -13.99 4.77 -1.05
CA MET A 59 -14.90 5.48 -0.15
C MET A 59 -15.98 6.25 -0.94
N ARG A 60 -15.58 6.84 -2.05
CA ARG A 60 -16.50 7.61 -2.89
C ARG A 60 -17.59 6.74 -3.49
N ALA A 61 -17.23 5.56 -3.99
CA ALA A 61 -18.20 4.59 -4.51
C ALA A 61 -19.22 4.13 -3.45
N VAL A 62 -18.79 4.07 -2.16
CA VAL A 62 -19.71 3.80 -1.04
C VAL A 62 -20.65 4.98 -0.84
N LEU A 63 -20.14 6.20 -0.75
CA LEU A 63 -20.92 7.42 -0.47
C LEU A 63 -21.89 7.77 -1.62
N GLU A 64 -21.53 7.48 -2.86
CA GLU A 64 -22.35 7.68 -4.05
C GLU A 64 -23.24 6.46 -4.38
N ALA A 65 -23.20 5.41 -3.55
CA ALA A 65 -23.94 4.17 -3.74
C ALA A 65 -23.74 3.56 -5.15
N SER A 66 -22.50 3.50 -5.62
CA SER A 66 -22.19 2.95 -6.95
C SER A 66 -22.65 1.49 -7.06
N PRO A 67 -23.24 1.08 -8.19
CA PRO A 67 -23.82 -0.27 -8.34
C PRO A 67 -22.82 -1.40 -8.04
N ARG A 68 -21.56 -1.28 -8.50
CA ARG A 68 -20.52 -2.27 -8.24
C ARG A 68 -20.26 -2.40 -6.74
N MET A 69 -19.99 -1.28 -6.06
CA MET A 69 -19.65 -1.29 -4.63
C MET A 69 -20.82 -1.75 -3.79
N MET A 70 -22.04 -1.30 -4.10
CA MET A 70 -23.25 -1.77 -3.40
C MET A 70 -23.47 -3.26 -3.58
N GLY A 71 -23.21 -3.82 -4.76
CA GLY A 71 -23.26 -5.26 -5.00
C GLY A 71 -22.24 -6.04 -4.17
N ILE A 72 -20.99 -5.55 -4.11
CA ILE A 72 -19.91 -6.13 -3.29
C ILE A 72 -20.27 -6.10 -1.80
N LEU A 73 -20.75 -4.97 -1.29
CA LEU A 73 -21.16 -4.82 0.11
C LEU A 73 -22.38 -5.68 0.44
N ALA A 74 -23.37 -5.76 -0.45
CA ALA A 74 -24.52 -6.65 -0.28
C ALA A 74 -24.11 -8.13 -0.18
N ALA A 75 -23.19 -8.59 -1.03
CA ALA A 75 -22.62 -9.93 -0.95
C ALA A 75 -21.89 -10.17 0.39
N ALA A 76 -21.11 -9.18 0.85
CA ALA A 76 -20.40 -9.28 2.12
C ALA A 76 -21.37 -9.32 3.31
N ILE A 77 -22.38 -8.47 3.34
CA ILE A 77 -23.42 -8.45 4.39
C ILE A 77 -24.18 -9.79 4.40
N ALA A 78 -24.60 -10.28 3.22
CA ALA A 78 -25.32 -11.55 3.10
C ALA A 78 -24.49 -12.75 3.60
N SER A 79 -23.17 -12.69 3.49
CA SER A 79 -22.28 -13.73 4.02
C SER A 79 -22.21 -13.78 5.55
N GLY A 80 -22.66 -12.73 6.26
CA GLY A 80 -22.55 -12.55 7.69
C GLY A 80 -21.11 -12.37 8.21
N LYS A 81 -20.12 -12.23 7.31
CA LYS A 81 -18.70 -12.09 7.65
C LYS A 81 -18.33 -10.63 7.91
N ILE A 82 -17.08 -10.39 8.37
CA ILE A 82 -16.61 -9.05 8.68
C ILE A 82 -16.36 -8.24 7.40
N ILE A 83 -16.48 -6.91 7.50
CA ILE A 83 -16.18 -5.96 6.43
C ILE A 83 -15.20 -4.93 6.97
N GLU A 84 -14.01 -4.93 6.39
CA GLU A 84 -12.92 -4.03 6.73
C GLU A 84 -13.01 -2.71 5.98
N GLY A 85 -12.54 -1.64 6.61
CA GLY A 85 -12.61 -0.31 6.04
C GLY A 85 -11.26 0.36 5.81
N HIS A 86 -11.37 1.48 5.10
CA HIS A 86 -10.29 2.41 4.76
C HIS A 86 -10.87 3.83 4.69
N ALA A 87 -11.21 4.39 5.87
CA ALA A 87 -11.98 5.64 5.97
C ALA A 87 -11.06 6.87 6.05
N ARG A 88 -10.03 6.94 5.17
CA ARG A 88 -9.03 8.01 5.20
C ARG A 88 -9.65 9.38 4.97
N GLY A 89 -9.57 10.26 6.01
CA GLY A 89 -10.06 11.62 5.93
C GLY A 89 -11.58 11.77 5.89
N LEU A 90 -12.34 10.69 6.11
CA LEU A 90 -13.79 10.78 6.31
C LEU A 90 -14.12 11.27 7.71
N SER A 91 -15.05 12.20 7.82
CA SER A 91 -15.56 12.75 9.08
C SER A 91 -17.04 13.11 8.95
N GLY A 92 -17.69 13.39 10.08
CA GLY A 92 -19.09 13.83 10.12
C GLY A 92 -20.05 12.86 9.44
N GLU A 93 -20.99 13.40 8.69
CA GLU A 93 -22.03 12.62 7.98
C GLU A 93 -21.45 11.63 6.98
N ARG A 94 -20.33 11.96 6.33
CA ARG A 94 -19.66 11.07 5.37
C ARG A 94 -19.09 9.82 6.07
N LEU A 95 -18.51 9.98 7.25
CA LEU A 95 -18.04 8.86 8.06
C LEU A 95 -19.20 7.99 8.53
N GLN A 96 -20.32 8.61 8.97
CA GLN A 96 -21.52 7.89 9.37
C GLN A 96 -22.15 7.10 8.21
N ALA A 97 -22.22 7.71 7.01
CA ALA A 97 -22.73 7.03 5.81
C ALA A 97 -21.85 5.82 5.42
N TYR A 98 -20.52 5.98 5.51
CA TYR A 98 -19.58 4.90 5.23
C TYR A 98 -19.73 3.73 6.24
N ALA A 99 -19.85 4.02 7.53
CA ALA A 99 -20.09 3.01 8.57
C ALA A 99 -21.48 2.35 8.40
N ALA A 100 -22.53 3.12 8.07
CA ALA A 100 -23.88 2.62 7.84
C ALA A 100 -23.97 1.65 6.66
N ALA A 101 -23.02 1.66 5.73
CA ALA A 101 -22.92 0.70 4.65
C ALA A 101 -22.44 -0.71 5.11
N GLY A 102 -22.28 -0.92 6.42
CA GLY A 102 -21.89 -2.19 7.02
C GLY A 102 -20.37 -2.36 7.26
N ILE A 103 -19.59 -1.33 6.98
CA ILE A 103 -18.14 -1.32 7.19
C ILE A 103 -17.87 -1.09 8.67
N SER A 104 -17.07 -1.97 9.30
CA SER A 104 -16.98 -2.05 10.77
C SER A 104 -15.62 -1.65 11.35
N ALA A 105 -14.62 -1.37 10.52
CA ALA A 105 -13.26 -1.04 10.98
C ALA A 105 -12.60 0.04 10.12
N ASP A 106 -11.52 0.63 10.64
CA ASP A 106 -10.64 1.52 9.89
C ASP A 106 -9.23 1.56 10.50
N HIS A 107 -8.22 1.58 9.65
CA HIS A 107 -6.80 1.72 10.00
C HIS A 107 -6.17 3.01 9.45
N GLU A 108 -6.88 3.76 8.62
CA GLU A 108 -6.40 5.00 7.99
C GLU A 108 -6.62 6.24 8.88
N ILE A 109 -5.99 6.22 10.04
CA ILE A 109 -6.07 7.34 10.99
C ILE A 109 -5.14 8.48 10.53
N VAL A 110 -5.64 9.71 10.57
CA VAL A 110 -4.90 10.91 10.15
C VAL A 110 -4.56 11.86 11.29
N SER A 111 -5.22 11.71 12.46
CA SER A 111 -4.94 12.48 13.68
C SER A 111 -5.51 11.80 14.91
N GLY A 112 -5.18 12.30 16.12
CA GLY A 112 -5.80 11.85 17.37
C GLY A 112 -7.30 12.15 17.43
N ALA A 113 -7.73 13.30 16.91
CA ALA A 113 -9.14 13.68 16.85
C ALA A 113 -9.93 12.73 15.91
N ASP A 114 -9.37 12.40 14.75
CA ASP A 114 -9.95 11.45 13.80
C ASP A 114 -10.11 10.05 14.42
N ALA A 115 -9.12 9.57 15.17
CA ALA A 115 -9.22 8.30 15.89
C ALA A 115 -10.40 8.28 16.88
N LEU A 116 -10.56 9.35 17.65
CA LEU A 116 -11.68 9.48 18.61
C LEU A 116 -13.03 9.59 17.91
N GLU A 117 -13.12 10.29 16.79
CA GLU A 117 -14.35 10.40 16.00
C GLU A 117 -14.77 9.03 15.45
N LYS A 118 -13.86 8.27 14.88
CA LYS A 118 -14.11 6.92 14.36
C LYS A 118 -14.56 5.94 15.43
N LEU A 119 -13.93 5.99 16.63
CA LEU A 119 -14.39 5.21 17.79
C LEU A 119 -15.81 5.59 18.22
N ARG A 120 -16.15 6.89 18.23
CA ARG A 120 -17.51 7.38 18.55
C ARG A 120 -18.55 7.01 17.48
N ALA A 121 -18.11 6.91 16.22
CA ALA A 121 -18.93 6.40 15.12
C ALA A 121 -19.20 4.89 15.19
N GLY A 122 -18.60 4.18 16.14
CA GLY A 122 -18.76 2.73 16.33
C GLY A 122 -17.82 1.88 15.50
N LEU A 123 -16.85 2.47 14.80
CA LEU A 123 -15.84 1.72 14.09
C LEU A 123 -14.80 1.12 15.04
N THR A 124 -14.28 -0.04 14.69
CA THR A 124 -13.02 -0.52 15.26
C THR A 124 -11.88 0.28 14.65
N VAL A 125 -11.09 0.92 15.50
CA VAL A 125 -9.90 1.66 15.10
C VAL A 125 -8.69 0.76 15.26
N GLU A 126 -7.92 0.58 14.17
CA GLU A 126 -6.72 -0.24 14.13
C GLU A 126 -5.49 0.66 14.05
N LEU A 127 -4.79 0.81 15.17
CA LEU A 127 -3.56 1.61 15.23
C LEU A 127 -2.47 0.92 14.40
N ARG A 128 -2.15 1.51 13.25
CA ARG A 128 -1.20 0.91 12.32
C ARG A 128 0.24 1.33 12.57
N GLY A 129 1.14 0.37 12.64
CA GLY A 129 2.55 0.59 12.90
C GLY A 129 3.30 1.33 11.79
N SER A 130 2.78 1.31 10.58
CA SER A 130 3.39 1.95 9.41
C SER A 130 3.35 3.49 9.43
N HIS A 131 2.49 4.11 10.25
CA HIS A 131 2.38 5.56 10.45
C HIS A 131 2.93 6.01 11.81
N ASP A 132 4.17 5.64 12.11
CA ASP A 132 4.83 5.92 13.40
C ASP A 132 4.75 7.38 13.83
N TYR A 133 4.88 8.32 12.91
CA TYR A 133 4.82 9.76 13.18
C TYR A 133 3.46 10.26 13.72
N LEU A 134 2.38 9.49 13.55
CA LEU A 134 1.04 9.80 14.11
C LEU A 134 0.82 9.15 15.48
N LEU A 135 1.50 8.06 15.80
CA LEU A 135 1.25 7.29 17.01
C LEU A 135 1.36 8.11 18.31
N PRO A 136 2.32 9.03 18.49
CA PRO A 136 2.41 9.85 19.70
C PRO A 136 1.13 10.66 19.95
N GLU A 137 0.62 11.35 18.93
CA GLU A 137 -0.60 12.15 19.00
C GLU A 137 -1.83 11.28 19.26
N VAL A 138 -1.95 10.16 18.53
CA VAL A 138 -3.08 9.23 18.67
C VAL A 138 -3.10 8.60 20.05
N VAL A 139 -1.95 8.17 20.59
CA VAL A 139 -1.85 7.64 21.96
C VAL A 139 -2.24 8.71 22.98
N ALA A 140 -1.79 9.96 22.81
CA ALA A 140 -2.20 11.05 23.69
C ALA A 140 -3.72 11.25 23.69
N ALA A 141 -4.37 11.19 22.51
CA ALA A 141 -5.82 11.28 22.40
C ALA A 141 -6.54 10.10 23.08
N ILE A 142 -6.09 8.86 22.83
CA ILE A 142 -6.67 7.64 23.46
C ILE A 142 -6.56 7.70 24.98
N ARG A 143 -5.48 8.22 25.53
CA ARG A 143 -5.29 8.36 26.98
C ARG A 143 -6.25 9.35 27.66
N THR A 144 -6.98 10.19 26.90
CA THR A 144 -8.04 11.03 27.44
C THR A 144 -9.33 10.26 27.72
N LEU A 145 -9.47 9.06 27.17
CA LEU A 145 -10.62 8.20 27.43
C LEU A 145 -10.56 7.61 28.84
N PRO A 146 -11.69 7.48 29.54
CA PRO A 146 -11.72 6.88 30.89
C PRO A 146 -11.32 5.39 30.86
N VAL A 147 -11.54 4.72 29.74
CA VAL A 147 -11.18 3.31 29.50
C VAL A 147 -10.77 3.14 28.04
N VAL A 148 -9.74 2.36 27.79
CA VAL A 148 -9.38 1.94 26.42
C VAL A 148 -10.48 0.98 25.91
N PRO A 149 -11.20 1.35 24.83
CA PRO A 149 -12.33 0.56 24.35
C PRO A 149 -11.88 -0.76 23.68
N THR A 150 -12.76 -1.74 23.67
CA THR A 150 -12.50 -3.01 22.98
C THR A 150 -12.45 -2.86 21.45
N SER A 151 -13.03 -1.79 20.93
CA SER A 151 -12.94 -1.39 19.52
C SER A 151 -11.62 -0.69 19.16
N LEU A 152 -10.66 -0.58 20.09
CA LEU A 152 -9.28 -0.20 19.76
C LEU A 152 -8.43 -1.45 19.59
N THR A 153 -7.84 -1.60 18.42
CA THR A 153 -6.96 -2.70 18.06
C THR A 153 -5.65 -2.18 17.46
N VAL A 154 -4.78 -3.06 17.06
CA VAL A 154 -3.49 -2.72 16.42
C VAL A 154 -3.26 -3.61 15.20
N CYS A 155 -2.59 -3.04 14.20
CA CYS A 155 -2.11 -3.74 13.03
C CYS A 155 -0.70 -3.26 12.65
N THR A 156 0.00 -4.02 11.83
CA THR A 156 1.30 -3.58 11.29
C THR A 156 1.12 -2.71 10.06
N ASP A 157 0.15 -3.07 9.23
CA ASP A 157 0.00 -2.58 7.88
C ASP A 157 1.28 -2.86 7.06
N ASP A 158 1.69 -2.02 6.12
CA ASP A 158 2.88 -2.24 5.30
C ASP A 158 4.16 -2.37 6.14
N VAL A 159 4.78 -3.54 6.10
CA VAL A 159 6.06 -3.82 6.75
C VAL A 159 7.00 -4.44 5.72
N PHE A 160 8.11 -3.77 5.47
CA PHE A 160 9.15 -4.28 4.57
C PHE A 160 9.99 -5.38 5.22
N PRO A 161 10.57 -6.30 4.43
CA PRO A 161 11.26 -7.47 4.95
C PRO A 161 12.42 -7.17 5.90
N ASP A 162 13.23 -6.17 5.59
CA ASP A 162 14.34 -5.72 6.44
C ASP A 162 13.86 -5.22 7.79
N TYR A 163 12.82 -4.37 7.79
CA TYR A 163 12.24 -3.85 9.01
C TYR A 163 11.58 -4.95 9.86
N LEU A 164 10.86 -5.89 9.21
CA LEU A 164 10.25 -7.02 9.89
C LEU A 164 11.28 -7.87 10.64
N VAL A 165 12.42 -8.14 10.02
CA VAL A 165 13.49 -8.94 10.60
C VAL A 165 14.25 -8.18 11.71
N GLU A 166 14.52 -6.88 11.53
CA GLU A 166 15.31 -6.09 12.47
C GLU A 166 14.54 -5.59 13.68
N LYS A 167 13.32 -5.14 13.47
CA LYS A 167 12.50 -4.50 14.51
C LYS A 167 11.38 -5.40 15.02
N GLY A 168 10.94 -6.36 14.21
CA GLY A 168 9.77 -7.18 14.43
C GLY A 168 8.52 -6.61 13.77
N GLY A 169 7.43 -7.36 13.83
CA GLY A 169 6.13 -6.95 13.33
C GLY A 169 5.30 -6.31 14.43
N MET A 170 4.26 -7.03 14.88
CA MET A 170 3.34 -6.54 15.92
C MET A 170 4.05 -6.16 17.23
N ILE A 171 5.07 -6.90 17.64
CA ILE A 171 5.84 -6.60 18.86
C ILE A 171 6.48 -5.21 18.80
N ASP A 172 7.01 -4.80 17.67
CA ASP A 172 7.57 -3.44 17.51
C ASP A 172 6.47 -2.36 17.61
N VAL A 173 5.30 -2.61 17.02
CA VAL A 173 4.17 -1.68 17.15
C VAL A 173 3.81 -1.49 18.63
N LEU A 174 3.69 -2.57 19.39
CA LEU A 174 3.37 -2.52 20.81
C LEU A 174 4.44 -1.78 21.63
N ARG A 175 5.73 -2.06 21.38
CA ARG A 175 6.83 -1.35 22.05
C ARG A 175 6.76 0.17 21.83
N ARG A 176 6.43 0.58 20.61
CA ARG A 176 6.27 2.01 20.28
C ARG A 176 5.06 2.62 21.00
N LEU A 177 3.91 1.96 20.99
CA LEU A 177 2.73 2.43 21.72
C LEU A 177 2.99 2.57 23.22
N ILE A 178 3.68 1.60 23.84
CA ILE A 178 4.09 1.66 25.26
C ILE A 178 5.05 2.83 25.49
N ARG A 179 6.03 3.03 24.62
CA ARG A 179 6.98 4.16 24.69
C ARG A 179 6.26 5.50 24.59
N TYR A 180 5.21 5.61 23.79
CA TYR A 180 4.38 6.82 23.68
C TYR A 180 3.38 6.97 24.81
N GLY A 181 3.35 6.05 25.77
CA GLY A 181 2.61 6.17 27.03
C GLY A 181 1.32 5.38 27.12
N LEU A 182 1.05 4.45 26.22
CA LEU A 182 -0.02 3.49 26.41
C LEU A 182 0.39 2.47 27.48
N ASP A 183 -0.51 2.12 28.38
CA ASP A 183 -0.27 1.11 29.39
C ASP A 183 0.06 -0.25 28.72
N PRO A 184 1.10 -0.97 29.18
CA PRO A 184 1.53 -2.23 28.56
C PRO A 184 0.43 -3.29 28.47
N LEU A 185 -0.40 -3.45 29.49
CA LEU A 185 -1.50 -4.42 29.48
C LEU A 185 -2.58 -4.00 28.49
N GLN A 186 -2.86 -2.70 28.35
CA GLN A 186 -3.80 -2.20 27.35
C GLN A 186 -3.25 -2.39 25.94
N ALA A 187 -1.97 -2.15 25.70
CA ALA A 187 -1.33 -2.41 24.41
C ALA A 187 -1.44 -3.90 24.01
N ILE A 188 -1.14 -4.81 24.96
CA ILE A 188 -1.26 -6.26 24.73
C ILE A 188 -2.73 -6.63 24.46
N ARG A 189 -3.71 -6.06 25.20
CA ARG A 189 -5.13 -6.29 24.94
C ARG A 189 -5.54 -5.89 23.53
N CYS A 190 -5.06 -4.75 23.04
CA CYS A 190 -5.34 -4.29 21.67
C CYS A 190 -4.82 -5.28 20.61
N ALA A 191 -3.69 -5.96 20.88
CA ALA A 191 -3.10 -6.94 19.96
C ALA A 191 -3.67 -8.36 20.12
N THR A 192 -4.41 -8.65 21.17
CA THR A 192 -4.88 -10.01 21.50
C THR A 192 -6.40 -10.09 21.51
N ILE A 193 -7.02 -9.90 22.67
CA ILE A 193 -8.46 -10.13 22.83
C ILE A 193 -9.31 -9.15 22.02
N ASN A 194 -8.88 -7.89 21.88
CA ASN A 194 -9.62 -6.91 21.08
C ASN A 194 -9.60 -7.31 19.59
N ASN A 195 -8.43 -7.74 19.06
CA ASN A 195 -8.34 -8.28 17.70
C ASN A 195 -9.19 -9.56 17.53
N ALA A 196 -9.21 -10.44 18.53
CA ALA A 196 -10.05 -11.64 18.50
C ALA A 196 -11.55 -11.29 18.41
N TYR A 197 -12.03 -10.34 19.19
CA TYR A 197 -13.42 -9.85 19.13
C TYR A 197 -13.75 -9.25 17.76
N ARG A 198 -12.86 -8.40 17.24
CA ARG A 198 -13.02 -7.81 15.91
C ARG A 198 -13.12 -8.87 14.81
N LEU A 199 -12.28 -9.89 14.87
CA LEU A 199 -12.25 -11.01 13.91
C LEU A 199 -13.35 -12.06 14.18
N ARG A 200 -14.21 -11.85 15.18
CA ARG A 200 -15.27 -12.79 15.62
C ARG A 200 -14.71 -14.18 15.93
N ARG A 201 -13.55 -14.19 16.60
CA ARG A 201 -12.81 -15.40 16.99
C ARG A 201 -12.76 -15.51 18.51
N ASP A 202 -13.82 -16.09 19.06
CA ASP A 202 -13.96 -16.32 20.50
C ASP A 202 -13.03 -17.42 21.04
N ASP A 203 -12.45 -18.23 20.17
CA ASP A 203 -11.45 -19.24 20.51
C ASP A 203 -10.02 -18.69 20.69
N LEU A 204 -9.77 -17.40 20.41
CA LEU A 204 -8.46 -16.74 20.44
C LEU A 204 -8.41 -15.56 21.42
N GLY A 205 -7.20 -15.04 21.65
CA GLY A 205 -6.94 -13.74 22.27
C GLY A 205 -6.81 -13.73 23.78
N TRP A 206 -7.06 -14.82 24.49
CA TRP A 206 -6.92 -14.91 25.95
C TRP A 206 -6.62 -16.33 26.44
N VAL A 207 -6.02 -16.40 27.61
CA VAL A 207 -5.66 -17.67 28.26
C VAL A 207 -6.83 -18.13 29.14
N ALA A 208 -7.62 -19.09 28.66
CA ALA A 208 -8.76 -19.63 29.39
C ALA A 208 -9.06 -21.05 28.95
N ALA A 209 -9.75 -21.82 29.81
CA ALA A 209 -10.21 -23.18 29.51
C ALA A 209 -11.12 -23.18 28.26
N GLY A 210 -10.91 -24.13 27.35
CA GLY A 210 -11.65 -24.24 26.10
C GLY A 210 -11.18 -23.28 24.98
N ARG A 211 -10.16 -22.46 25.23
CA ARG A 211 -9.54 -21.59 24.22
C ARG A 211 -8.30 -22.24 23.59
N ARG A 212 -7.89 -21.74 22.44
CA ARG A 212 -6.67 -22.24 21.79
C ARG A 212 -5.44 -21.79 22.54
N ALA A 213 -4.51 -22.70 22.72
CA ALA A 213 -3.21 -22.38 23.31
C ALA A 213 -2.24 -21.82 22.23
N ASP A 214 -2.59 -20.68 21.65
CA ASP A 214 -1.69 -19.84 20.85
C ASP A 214 -1.14 -18.78 21.82
N LEU A 215 0.08 -19.03 22.34
CA LEU A 215 0.62 -18.31 23.50
C LEU A 215 2.00 -17.77 23.19
N ILE A 216 2.31 -16.62 23.78
CA ILE A 216 3.66 -16.05 23.78
C ILE A 216 4.11 -15.88 25.24
N VAL A 217 5.31 -16.37 25.56
CA VAL A 217 5.97 -16.12 26.84
C VAL A 217 6.90 -14.93 26.66
N LEU A 218 6.69 -13.91 27.48
CA LEU A 218 7.48 -12.68 27.49
C LEU A 218 8.34 -12.61 28.77
N THR A 219 9.55 -12.06 28.67
CA THR A 219 10.42 -11.86 29.84
C THR A 219 10.05 -10.60 30.64
N ASP A 220 9.44 -9.61 29.97
CA ASP A 220 8.96 -8.38 30.60
C ASP A 220 7.81 -7.74 29.81
N LEU A 221 7.09 -6.81 30.45
CA LEU A 221 5.91 -6.16 29.86
C LEU A 221 6.22 -4.82 29.15
N ARG A 222 7.45 -4.32 29.18
CA ARG A 222 7.82 -3.05 28.51
C ARG A 222 8.56 -3.30 27.22
N GLU A 223 9.62 -4.09 27.29
CA GLU A 223 10.41 -4.44 26.11
C GLU A 223 9.80 -5.60 25.32
N LEU A 224 8.81 -6.31 25.90
CA LEU A 224 8.07 -7.40 25.26
C LEU A 224 9.01 -8.39 24.58
N GLN A 225 10.08 -8.77 25.26
CA GLN A 225 11.02 -9.72 24.72
C GLN A 225 10.40 -11.11 24.70
N VAL A 226 10.25 -11.68 23.51
CA VAL A 226 9.66 -12.99 23.30
C VAL A 226 10.67 -14.08 23.64
N GLU A 227 10.35 -14.93 24.60
CA GLU A 227 11.15 -16.09 24.99
C GLU A 227 10.67 -17.37 24.29
N GLN A 228 9.36 -17.62 24.29
CA GLN A 228 8.76 -18.81 23.69
C GLN A 228 7.47 -18.47 22.96
N VAL A 229 7.19 -19.23 21.89
CA VAL A 229 5.94 -19.16 21.14
C VAL A 229 5.32 -20.55 21.05
N TYR A 230 4.06 -20.65 21.43
CA TYR A 230 3.25 -21.84 21.31
C TYR A 230 2.14 -21.63 20.28
N ALA A 231 1.93 -22.60 19.41
CA ALA A 231 0.80 -22.66 18.49
C ALA A 231 0.04 -23.96 18.69
N ASN A 232 -1.26 -23.87 18.93
CA ASN A 232 -2.12 -25.02 19.30
C ASN A 232 -1.52 -25.88 20.43
N GLY A 233 -0.92 -25.25 21.45
CA GLY A 233 -0.32 -25.92 22.60
C GLY A 233 1.05 -26.54 22.35
N ARG A 234 1.62 -26.43 21.16
CA ARG A 234 2.96 -26.95 20.84
C ARG A 234 3.98 -25.82 20.80
N LEU A 235 5.14 -26.03 21.43
CA LEU A 235 6.25 -25.09 21.31
C LEU A 235 6.75 -25.04 19.87
N VAL A 236 6.67 -23.89 19.21
CA VAL A 236 7.06 -23.70 17.80
C VAL A 236 8.30 -22.85 17.64
N ALA A 237 8.58 -21.94 18.59
CA ALA A 237 9.80 -21.14 18.59
C ALA A 237 10.29 -20.87 20.02
N SER A 238 11.61 -20.78 20.20
CA SER A 238 12.27 -20.42 21.45
C SER A 238 13.57 -19.66 21.17
N GLY A 239 13.81 -18.60 21.91
CA GLY A 239 15.01 -17.77 21.75
C GLY A 239 15.19 -17.27 20.31
N ALA A 240 14.14 -16.78 19.68
CA ALA A 240 14.11 -16.29 18.28
C ALA A 240 14.47 -17.37 17.22
N ARG A 241 14.35 -18.65 17.55
CA ARG A 241 14.58 -19.77 16.62
C ARG A 241 13.35 -20.66 16.53
N MET A 242 13.02 -21.09 15.33
CA MET A 242 12.02 -22.15 15.13
C MET A 242 12.54 -23.45 15.71
N VAL A 243 11.72 -24.15 16.49
CA VAL A 243 12.02 -25.48 17.03
C VAL A 243 11.36 -26.59 16.24
N GLU A 244 10.40 -26.25 15.38
CA GLU A 244 9.76 -27.16 14.43
C GLU A 244 10.21 -26.86 12.99
N THR A 245 10.39 -27.90 12.19
CA THR A 245 10.58 -27.74 10.74
C THR A 245 9.25 -27.41 10.09
N LEU A 246 9.17 -26.26 9.43
CA LEU A 246 7.98 -25.87 8.70
C LEU A 246 7.81 -26.72 7.44
N ARG A 247 6.62 -27.28 7.25
CA ARG A 247 6.25 -28.00 6.03
C ARG A 247 5.07 -27.27 5.39
N ALA A 248 5.38 -26.36 4.46
CA ALA A 248 4.35 -25.74 3.65
C ALA A 248 3.80 -26.72 2.62
N PRO A 249 2.50 -26.65 2.29
CA PRO A 249 1.95 -27.42 1.18
C PRO A 249 2.67 -27.10 -0.13
N LEU A 250 3.06 -28.13 -0.87
CA LEU A 250 3.60 -27.93 -2.21
C LEU A 250 2.49 -27.47 -3.14
N GLN A 251 2.67 -26.34 -3.78
CA GLN A 251 1.78 -25.82 -4.82
C GLN A 251 2.56 -25.02 -5.85
N ALA A 252 2.01 -24.96 -7.07
CA ALA A 252 2.60 -24.16 -8.13
C ALA A 252 2.60 -22.67 -7.75
N LEU A 253 3.75 -22.02 -7.87
CA LEU A 253 3.89 -20.59 -7.63
C LEU A 253 3.42 -19.80 -8.87
N PRO A 254 2.62 -18.73 -8.70
CA PRO A 254 2.20 -17.87 -9.82
C PRO A 254 3.35 -16.94 -10.26
N THR A 255 4.32 -17.47 -10.99
CA THR A 255 5.55 -16.73 -11.38
C THR A 255 5.48 -16.02 -12.72
N ARG A 256 4.48 -16.32 -13.59
CA ARG A 256 4.35 -15.71 -14.91
C ARG A 256 3.34 -14.56 -14.95
N THR A 257 3.52 -13.59 -14.08
CA THR A 257 2.58 -12.45 -13.92
C THR A 257 3.08 -11.15 -14.52
N MET A 258 4.34 -11.08 -14.93
CA MET A 258 4.92 -9.96 -15.66
C MET A 258 4.70 -10.20 -17.18
N LYS A 259 3.65 -9.56 -17.75
CA LYS A 259 3.25 -9.70 -19.15
C LYS A 259 3.78 -8.53 -20.00
N LEU A 260 5.05 -8.21 -19.82
CA LEU A 260 5.73 -7.11 -20.49
C LEU A 260 6.90 -7.62 -21.32
N THR A 261 7.15 -6.94 -22.44
CA THR A 261 8.43 -6.95 -23.15
C THR A 261 9.34 -5.88 -22.56
N GLU A 262 10.62 -5.90 -22.90
CA GLU A 262 11.55 -4.86 -22.49
C GLU A 262 11.14 -3.50 -23.06
N LEU A 263 11.39 -2.46 -22.28
CA LEU A 263 11.06 -1.07 -22.57
C LEU A 263 12.32 -0.34 -23.10
N SER A 264 12.10 0.64 -23.97
CA SER A 264 13.13 1.55 -24.48
C SER A 264 13.12 2.87 -23.72
N PRO A 265 14.18 3.68 -23.77
CA PRO A 265 14.17 5.02 -23.19
C PRO A 265 13.04 5.92 -23.72
N ALA A 266 12.62 5.74 -24.97
CA ALA A 266 11.52 6.49 -25.57
C ALA A 266 10.14 6.23 -24.92
N ASP A 267 10.01 5.14 -24.15
CA ASP A 267 8.78 4.78 -23.42
C ASP A 267 8.58 5.62 -22.16
N PHE A 268 9.58 6.40 -21.75
CA PHE A 268 9.56 7.24 -20.55
C PHE A 268 9.37 8.73 -20.84
N ALA A 269 8.88 9.09 -22.02
CA ALA A 269 8.60 10.49 -22.38
C ALA A 269 7.18 10.90 -22.01
N VAL A 270 7.02 12.13 -21.54
CA VAL A 270 5.69 12.77 -21.42
C VAL A 270 5.24 13.18 -22.80
N ARG A 271 4.35 12.41 -23.40
CA ARG A 271 3.91 12.55 -24.78
C ARG A 271 2.88 13.66 -24.97
N LEU A 272 3.12 14.52 -25.95
CA LEU A 272 2.28 15.64 -26.37
C LEU A 272 2.07 15.59 -27.90
N PRO A 273 1.52 14.52 -28.45
CA PRO A 273 1.54 14.25 -29.91
C PRO A 273 0.71 15.27 -30.71
N GLU A 274 -0.14 16.04 -30.05
CA GLU A 274 -1.00 17.05 -30.68
C GLU A 274 -0.26 18.41 -30.86
N LEU A 275 0.97 18.54 -30.30
CA LEU A 275 1.72 19.78 -30.31
C LEU A 275 2.89 19.74 -31.28
N ALA A 276 3.10 20.86 -31.99
CA ALA A 276 4.35 21.11 -32.68
C ALA A 276 5.46 21.53 -31.71
N ASP A 277 6.70 21.48 -32.16
CA ASP A 277 7.84 22.00 -31.40
C ASP A 277 7.61 23.43 -30.92
N GLY A 278 7.97 23.71 -29.68
CA GLY A 278 7.71 24.99 -29.04
C GLY A 278 7.58 24.90 -27.54
N ARG A 279 6.71 25.72 -26.95
CA ARG A 279 6.48 25.72 -25.49
C ARG A 279 5.03 25.37 -25.15
N ALA A 280 4.83 24.65 -24.08
CA ALA A 280 3.52 24.26 -23.57
C ALA A 280 3.48 24.34 -22.05
N VAL A 281 2.28 24.50 -21.50
CA VAL A 281 2.02 24.35 -20.08
C VAL A 281 1.41 22.96 -19.89
N VAL A 282 2.04 22.14 -19.05
CA VAL A 282 1.64 20.77 -18.76
C VAL A 282 1.34 20.57 -17.28
N ARG A 283 0.52 19.56 -16.98
CA ARG A 283 0.26 19.13 -15.60
C ARG A 283 1.44 18.37 -15.02
N ALA A 284 1.76 18.67 -13.77
CA ALA A 284 2.65 17.86 -12.94
C ALA A 284 1.92 17.48 -11.63
N ILE A 285 2.33 16.36 -11.04
CA ILE A 285 1.86 15.92 -9.73
C ILE A 285 2.82 16.45 -8.67
N ARG A 286 2.33 17.34 -7.81
CA ARG A 286 3.10 17.91 -6.70
C ARG A 286 2.78 17.19 -5.39
N GLY A 287 3.82 16.95 -4.57
CA GLY A 287 3.70 16.39 -3.24
C GLY A 287 3.55 14.87 -3.23
N ALA A 288 4.22 14.22 -2.28
CA ALA A 288 4.35 12.76 -2.26
C ALA A 288 3.27 12.02 -1.46
N ARG A 289 2.45 12.71 -0.67
CA ARG A 289 1.38 12.07 0.13
C ARG A 289 0.01 12.69 -0.07
N PHE A 290 -0.03 14.00 0.01
CA PHE A 290 -1.19 14.79 -0.36
C PHE A 290 -0.84 15.43 -1.68
N THR A 291 -1.33 14.83 -2.73
CA THR A 291 -1.00 15.23 -4.09
C THR A 291 -1.87 16.40 -4.52
N GLU A 292 -1.26 17.33 -5.25
CA GLU A 292 -1.91 18.49 -5.82
C GLU A 292 -1.50 18.66 -7.28
N TRP A 293 -2.37 19.26 -8.09
CA TRP A 293 -2.00 19.65 -9.44
C TRP A 293 -1.05 20.84 -9.42
N SER A 294 -0.01 20.75 -10.23
CA SER A 294 0.89 21.84 -10.58
C SER A 294 0.87 22.02 -12.09
N GLU A 295 1.08 23.25 -12.54
CA GLU A 295 1.22 23.59 -13.95
C GLU A 295 2.64 24.05 -14.20
N VAL A 296 3.32 23.41 -15.15
CA VAL A 296 4.73 23.69 -15.47
C VAL A 296 4.85 24.04 -16.95
N GLU A 297 5.60 25.08 -17.23
CA GLU A 297 5.96 25.44 -18.60
C GLU A 297 7.17 24.63 -19.05
N VAL A 298 7.06 23.93 -20.18
CA VAL A 298 8.07 23.04 -20.73
C VAL A 298 8.31 23.35 -22.21
N ASP A 299 9.52 23.07 -22.68
CA ASP A 299 9.78 22.98 -24.11
C ASP A 299 9.22 21.65 -24.63
N VAL A 300 8.72 21.69 -25.88
CA VAL A 300 8.21 20.50 -26.59
C VAL A 300 9.10 20.27 -27.80
N ILE A 301 9.66 19.09 -27.91
CA ILE A 301 10.50 18.65 -29.04
C ILE A 301 9.99 17.29 -29.50
N GLU A 302 9.73 17.17 -30.81
CA GLU A 302 9.23 15.93 -31.43
C GLU A 302 7.98 15.35 -30.70
N GLY A 303 7.08 16.22 -30.26
CA GLY A 303 5.85 15.84 -29.58
C GLY A 303 6.05 15.27 -28.18
N ALA A 304 7.17 15.56 -27.52
CA ALA A 304 7.44 15.20 -26.15
C ALA A 304 7.89 16.42 -25.32
N ALA A 305 7.49 16.47 -24.05
CA ALA A 305 7.97 17.49 -23.12
C ALA A 305 9.44 17.23 -22.77
N VAL A 306 10.26 18.28 -22.82
CA VAL A 306 11.62 18.28 -22.29
C VAL A 306 11.54 18.38 -20.76
N LEU A 307 12.19 17.46 -20.05
CA LEU A 307 12.18 17.44 -18.59
C LEU A 307 12.93 18.64 -18.01
N PRO A 308 12.26 19.53 -17.25
CA PRO A 308 12.94 20.58 -16.50
C PRO A 308 13.87 19.98 -15.42
N PRO A 309 15.05 20.61 -15.16
CA PRO A 309 16.06 20.05 -14.25
C PRO A 309 15.61 19.86 -12.80
N GLU A 310 14.61 20.64 -12.37
CA GLU A 310 14.04 20.60 -11.02
C GLU A 310 12.94 19.54 -10.85
N LEU A 311 12.49 18.94 -11.94
CA LEU A 311 11.43 17.92 -11.93
C LEU A 311 12.00 16.54 -12.17
N SER A 312 11.14 15.56 -11.95
CA SER A 312 11.42 14.14 -12.21
C SER A 312 10.25 13.50 -12.93
N LEU A 313 10.43 12.28 -13.35
CA LEU A 313 9.44 11.48 -14.06
C LEU A 313 8.91 10.36 -13.17
N MET A 314 7.63 10.08 -13.30
CA MET A 314 6.99 8.85 -12.86
C MET A 314 6.36 8.18 -14.07
N THR A 315 6.59 6.88 -14.24
CA THR A 315 5.98 6.08 -15.30
C THR A 315 5.26 4.88 -14.73
N VAL A 316 4.05 4.61 -15.18
CA VAL A 316 3.26 3.42 -14.84
C VAL A 316 3.03 2.57 -16.07
N VAL A 317 3.32 1.27 -15.96
CA VAL A 317 3.18 0.32 -17.07
C VAL A 317 2.30 -0.84 -16.64
N HIS A 318 1.20 -1.07 -17.39
CA HIS A 318 0.30 -2.18 -17.13
C HIS A 318 0.97 -3.52 -17.35
N ARG A 319 1.24 -4.30 -16.29
CA ARG A 319 1.98 -5.57 -16.38
C ARG A 319 1.13 -6.83 -16.48
N HIS A 320 -0.19 -6.72 -16.37
CA HIS A 320 -1.09 -7.87 -16.22
C HIS A 320 -1.61 -8.42 -17.57
N GLY A 321 -1.33 -7.74 -18.69
CA GLY A 321 -1.73 -8.16 -20.03
C GLY A 321 -3.22 -7.95 -20.33
N ARG A 322 -3.89 -7.04 -19.63
CA ARG A 322 -5.31 -6.66 -19.86
C ARG A 322 -5.47 -5.34 -20.62
N SER A 323 -4.37 -4.64 -20.90
CA SER A 323 -4.34 -3.40 -21.65
C SER A 323 -3.36 -3.47 -22.80
N GLN A 324 -3.67 -2.76 -23.87
CA GLN A 324 -2.75 -2.48 -24.99
C GLN A 324 -2.19 -1.06 -24.92
N LEU A 325 -2.53 -0.28 -23.91
CA LEU A 325 -1.96 1.03 -23.68
C LEU A 325 -0.47 0.89 -23.33
N GLY A 326 0.33 1.75 -23.94
CA GLY A 326 1.75 1.86 -23.62
C GLY A 326 1.98 2.46 -22.22
N PRO A 327 3.26 2.63 -21.83
CA PRO A 327 3.63 3.31 -20.59
C PRO A 327 3.01 4.69 -20.49
N GLN A 328 2.51 5.04 -19.30
CA GLN A 328 1.97 6.34 -18.99
C GLN A 328 2.99 7.10 -18.15
N THR A 329 3.39 8.30 -18.58
CA THR A 329 4.44 9.10 -17.93
C THR A 329 3.92 10.47 -17.54
N ALA A 330 4.28 10.91 -16.33
CA ALA A 330 3.95 12.22 -15.80
C ALA A 330 5.18 12.92 -15.23
N LEU A 331 5.14 14.24 -15.21
CA LEU A 331 6.04 15.07 -14.43
C LEU A 331 5.65 15.01 -12.95
N ILE A 332 6.64 14.90 -12.07
CA ILE A 332 6.48 14.95 -10.62
C ILE A 332 7.33 16.07 -10.01
N GLU A 333 6.75 16.79 -9.06
CA GLU A 333 7.35 17.94 -8.38
C GLU A 333 7.37 17.73 -6.86
N GLY A 334 8.49 18.03 -6.21
CA GLY A 334 8.61 17.91 -4.76
C GLY A 334 8.72 16.46 -4.22
N TRP A 335 9.16 15.54 -5.07
CA TRP A 335 9.35 14.11 -4.73
C TRP A 335 10.82 13.74 -4.52
N GLY A 336 11.60 14.66 -4.05
CA GLY A 336 13.05 14.54 -3.95
C GLY A 336 13.75 14.83 -5.28
N ARG A 337 15.07 14.96 -5.18
CA ARG A 337 15.95 15.14 -6.34
C ARG A 337 16.50 13.77 -6.76
N TRP A 338 16.19 13.38 -7.98
CA TRP A 338 16.62 12.09 -8.53
C TRP A 338 17.97 12.21 -9.25
N ARG A 339 18.88 11.27 -8.95
CA ARG A 339 20.22 11.12 -9.58
C ARG A 339 20.41 9.71 -10.13
N GLY A 340 19.33 9.03 -10.43
CA GLY A 340 19.25 7.68 -10.91
C GLY A 340 17.80 7.29 -11.13
N ALA A 341 17.50 6.00 -11.15
CA ALA A 341 16.16 5.47 -11.32
C ALA A 341 15.82 4.39 -10.29
N TYR A 342 14.54 4.29 -9.96
CA TYR A 342 13.95 3.22 -9.15
C TYR A 342 12.75 2.65 -9.86
N ALA A 343 12.69 1.32 -9.97
CA ALA A 343 11.54 0.61 -10.52
C ALA A 343 11.02 -0.44 -9.54
N THR A 344 9.71 -0.64 -9.48
CA THR A 344 9.09 -1.67 -8.65
C THR A 344 7.77 -2.18 -9.21
N SER A 345 7.48 -3.47 -8.99
CA SER A 345 6.16 -4.07 -9.19
C SER A 345 5.31 -4.07 -7.90
N TYR A 346 5.85 -3.60 -6.79
CA TYR A 346 5.14 -3.37 -5.55
C TYR A 346 4.63 -1.93 -5.52
N ALA A 347 3.41 -1.72 -6.00
CA ALA A 347 2.77 -0.42 -6.10
C ALA A 347 1.26 -0.56 -5.90
N HIS A 348 0.76 0.00 -4.81
CA HIS A 348 -0.66 -0.09 -4.41
C HIS A 348 -1.61 0.53 -5.44
N ASP A 349 -2.78 -0.07 -5.66
CA ASP A 349 -3.18 -1.42 -5.27
C ASP A 349 -3.14 -2.37 -6.45
N SER A 350 -3.11 -1.83 -7.68
CA SER A 350 -3.10 -2.62 -8.93
C SER A 350 -1.77 -3.33 -9.16
N HIS A 351 -0.73 -2.95 -8.40
CA HIS A 351 0.62 -3.50 -8.50
C HIS A 351 1.13 -3.58 -9.94
N ASN A 352 0.92 -2.52 -10.69
CA ASN A 352 1.53 -2.30 -12.00
C ASN A 352 3.04 -2.03 -11.85
N LEU A 353 3.81 -2.09 -12.94
CA LEU A 353 5.21 -1.68 -12.90
C LEU A 353 5.28 -0.16 -12.82
N VAL A 354 5.93 0.37 -11.79
CA VAL A 354 6.13 1.80 -11.58
C VAL A 354 7.62 2.13 -11.60
N VAL A 355 7.97 3.21 -12.29
CA VAL A 355 9.35 3.65 -12.47
C VAL A 355 9.46 5.14 -12.15
N TYR A 356 10.48 5.51 -11.39
CA TYR A 356 10.81 6.88 -11.02
C TYR A 356 12.23 7.20 -11.45
N GLY A 357 12.47 8.43 -11.89
CA GLY A 357 13.81 8.87 -12.26
C GLY A 357 13.81 10.21 -12.97
N ALA A 358 14.97 10.63 -13.46
CA ALA A 358 15.14 11.82 -14.28
C ALA A 358 15.80 11.51 -15.63
N ASP A 359 16.40 10.35 -15.79
CA ASP A 359 17.04 9.89 -17.02
C ASP A 359 16.28 8.68 -17.60
N PRO A 360 15.66 8.81 -18.80
CA PRO A 360 14.94 7.71 -19.45
C PRO A 360 15.78 6.46 -19.71
N VAL A 361 17.09 6.59 -19.91
CA VAL A 361 17.99 5.42 -20.12
C VAL A 361 18.10 4.60 -18.84
N GLU A 362 18.28 5.27 -17.70
CA GLU A 362 18.34 4.62 -16.39
C GLU A 362 16.99 4.05 -15.98
N MET A 363 15.89 4.77 -16.28
CA MET A 363 14.52 4.29 -16.06
C MET A 363 14.23 3.01 -16.85
N ALA A 364 14.67 2.94 -18.12
CA ALA A 364 14.54 1.73 -18.93
C ALA A 364 15.35 0.56 -18.34
N LEU A 365 16.58 0.80 -17.90
CA LEU A 365 17.42 -0.23 -17.29
C LEU A 365 16.80 -0.76 -15.98
N ALA A 366 16.28 0.14 -15.13
CA ALA A 366 15.62 -0.24 -13.87
C ALA A 366 14.35 -1.07 -14.14
N ALA A 367 13.48 -0.60 -15.07
CA ALA A 367 12.26 -1.31 -15.47
C ALA A 367 12.57 -2.70 -16.02
N ASN A 368 13.51 -2.79 -16.96
CA ASN A 368 13.88 -4.05 -17.62
C ASN A 368 14.52 -5.04 -16.63
N THR A 369 15.21 -4.55 -15.61
CA THR A 369 15.72 -5.38 -14.52
C THR A 369 14.56 -6.03 -13.75
N VAL A 370 13.53 -5.27 -13.39
CA VAL A 370 12.33 -5.80 -12.72
C VAL A 370 11.54 -6.76 -13.63
N ILE A 371 11.42 -6.46 -14.94
CA ILE A 371 10.75 -7.31 -15.92
C ILE A 371 11.45 -8.67 -16.00
N ARG A 372 12.78 -8.69 -16.17
CA ARG A 372 13.58 -9.93 -16.23
C ARG A 372 13.48 -10.78 -14.96
N MET A 373 13.40 -10.15 -13.78
CA MET A 373 13.22 -10.85 -12.51
C MET A 373 11.80 -11.44 -12.33
N GLY A 374 10.83 -11.06 -13.18
CA GLY A 374 9.43 -11.47 -13.03
C GLY A 374 8.68 -10.69 -11.95
N GLY A 375 9.23 -9.58 -11.50
CA GLY A 375 8.77 -8.68 -10.44
C GLY A 375 9.83 -8.45 -9.39
N GLY A 376 9.66 -7.40 -8.60
CA GLY A 376 10.60 -6.98 -7.57
C GLY A 376 10.83 -5.49 -7.58
N ALA A 377 12.04 -5.09 -7.18
CA ALA A 377 12.48 -3.71 -7.25
C ALA A 377 13.95 -3.63 -7.67
N ALA A 378 14.32 -2.51 -8.32
CA ALA A 378 15.68 -2.25 -8.78
C ALA A 378 16.01 -0.76 -8.65
N VAL A 379 17.24 -0.47 -8.26
CA VAL A 379 17.84 0.87 -8.21
C VAL A 379 18.98 0.93 -9.20
N VAL A 380 18.99 1.96 -10.03
CA VAL A 380 19.99 2.19 -11.09
C VAL A 380 20.58 3.58 -10.94
N ARG A 381 21.88 3.70 -11.19
CA ARG A 381 22.59 4.95 -11.35
C ARG A 381 23.82 4.75 -12.24
N ASP A 382 24.18 5.78 -13.00
CA ASP A 382 25.33 5.75 -13.94
C ASP A 382 25.27 4.52 -14.86
N GLN A 383 24.06 4.18 -15.34
CA GLN A 383 23.76 3.01 -16.18
C GLN A 383 24.16 1.65 -15.55
N GLN A 384 24.23 1.60 -14.23
CA GLN A 384 24.53 0.37 -13.48
C GLN A 384 23.41 0.06 -12.49
N VAL A 385 23.07 -1.22 -12.35
CA VAL A 385 22.16 -1.69 -11.30
C VAL A 385 22.92 -1.72 -9.98
N LEU A 386 22.61 -0.78 -9.09
CA LEU A 386 23.23 -0.70 -7.76
C LEU A 386 22.71 -1.80 -6.83
N ALA A 387 21.41 -2.03 -6.88
CA ALA A 387 20.73 -3.04 -6.08
C ALA A 387 19.46 -3.54 -6.74
N SER A 388 19.09 -4.78 -6.47
CA SER A 388 17.79 -5.32 -6.86
C SER A 388 17.34 -6.42 -5.90
N THR A 389 16.01 -6.58 -5.76
CA THR A 389 15.38 -7.67 -4.98
C THR A 389 14.26 -8.28 -5.81
N ALA A 390 14.31 -9.59 -6.04
CA ALA A 390 13.35 -10.30 -6.87
C ALA A 390 12.11 -10.73 -6.07
N PHE A 391 10.92 -10.43 -6.60
CA PHE A 391 9.63 -10.89 -6.11
C PHE A 391 8.87 -11.64 -7.21
N PRO A 392 9.36 -12.83 -7.63
CA PRO A 392 8.84 -13.53 -8.81
C PRO A 392 7.47 -14.15 -8.60
N VAL A 393 7.04 -14.31 -7.34
CA VAL A 393 5.73 -14.90 -7.02
C VAL A 393 4.67 -13.81 -7.08
N ALA A 394 3.83 -13.84 -8.08
CA ALA A 394 2.82 -12.83 -8.40
C ALA A 394 3.39 -11.41 -8.67
N GLY A 395 4.70 -11.27 -8.79
CA GLY A 395 5.39 -9.97 -8.84
C GLY A 395 5.48 -9.26 -7.49
N LEU A 396 5.19 -9.93 -6.37
CA LEU A 396 5.01 -9.33 -5.04
C LEU A 396 5.71 -10.09 -3.91
N LEU A 397 5.96 -11.37 -4.06
CA LEU A 397 6.48 -12.24 -3.02
C LEU A 397 7.74 -12.96 -3.48
N SER A 398 8.61 -13.30 -2.54
CA SER A 398 9.78 -14.14 -2.75
C SER A 398 9.56 -15.52 -2.11
N ALA A 399 10.11 -16.56 -2.73
CA ALA A 399 10.21 -17.90 -2.15
C ALA A 399 11.59 -18.14 -1.49
N ALA A 400 12.46 -17.14 -1.48
CA ALA A 400 13.76 -17.21 -0.82
C ALA A 400 13.62 -17.13 0.71
N GLU A 401 14.67 -17.52 1.40
CA GLU A 401 14.71 -17.45 2.87
C GLU A 401 14.50 -16.01 3.37
N PRO A 402 13.65 -15.77 4.39
CA PRO A 402 13.28 -14.44 4.87
C PRO A 402 14.49 -13.56 5.20
N MET A 403 15.54 -14.14 5.81
CA MET A 403 16.76 -13.42 6.14
C MET A 403 17.56 -12.98 4.92
N GLN A 404 17.49 -13.73 3.83
CA GLN A 404 18.10 -13.35 2.56
C GLN A 404 17.34 -12.17 1.96
N VAL A 405 16.01 -12.27 1.86
CA VAL A 405 15.15 -11.21 1.31
C VAL A 405 15.32 -9.90 2.11
N ALA A 406 15.41 -10.00 3.44
CA ALA A 406 15.65 -8.84 4.30
C ALA A 406 17.00 -8.16 4.03
N ARG A 407 18.07 -8.94 3.83
CA ARG A 407 19.38 -8.39 3.47
C ARG A 407 19.37 -7.71 2.10
N GLU A 408 18.80 -8.36 1.10
CA GLU A 408 18.67 -7.79 -0.26
C GLU A 408 17.86 -6.51 -0.24
N HIS A 409 16.74 -6.49 0.50
CA HIS A 409 15.89 -5.31 0.62
C HIS A 409 16.59 -4.17 1.35
N ARG A 410 17.40 -4.45 2.38
CA ARG A 410 18.22 -3.42 3.05
C ARG A 410 19.19 -2.76 2.08
N VAL A 411 19.93 -3.55 1.29
CA VAL A 411 20.84 -3.02 0.27
C VAL A 411 20.08 -2.17 -0.75
N LEU A 412 18.87 -2.58 -1.11
CA LEU A 412 18.00 -1.81 -1.99
C LEU A 412 17.60 -0.45 -1.37
N VAL A 413 17.27 -0.43 -0.07
CA VAL A 413 16.93 0.81 0.68
C VAL A 413 18.14 1.76 0.75
N GLU A 414 19.32 1.23 1.03
CA GLU A 414 20.56 2.00 1.06
C GLU A 414 20.88 2.60 -0.31
N ALA A 415 20.83 1.80 -1.37
CA ALA A 415 21.03 2.26 -2.74
C ALA A 415 20.01 3.33 -3.18
N ALA A 416 18.75 3.20 -2.77
CA ALA A 416 17.75 4.23 -3.07
C ALA A 416 18.08 5.56 -2.38
N GLY A 417 18.69 5.55 -1.20
CA GLY A 417 19.20 6.76 -0.54
C GLY A 417 20.31 7.46 -1.33
N GLU A 418 21.01 6.76 -2.22
CA GLU A 418 22.02 7.34 -3.09
C GLU A 418 21.45 7.99 -4.35
N VAL A 419 20.28 7.53 -4.81
CA VAL A 419 19.68 7.98 -6.08
C VAL A 419 18.55 8.99 -5.91
N VAL A 420 17.99 9.14 -4.71
CA VAL A 420 16.96 10.12 -4.42
C VAL A 420 17.15 10.79 -3.08
N GLU A 421 17.18 12.13 -3.06
CA GLU A 421 17.20 12.94 -1.83
C GLU A 421 15.78 13.06 -1.30
N TRP A 422 15.33 12.08 -0.51
CA TRP A 422 13.97 12.02 0.00
C TRP A 422 13.75 12.93 1.21
N GLN A 423 12.59 13.57 1.28
CA GLN A 423 12.23 14.44 2.39
C GLN A 423 11.41 13.70 3.46
N ALA A 424 11.85 13.84 4.72
CA ALA A 424 11.05 13.36 5.86
C ALA A 424 9.64 14.03 5.87
N PRO A 425 8.62 13.42 6.53
CA PRO A 425 8.71 12.31 7.47
C PRO A 425 8.45 10.92 6.86
N TYR A 426 8.21 10.80 5.56
CA TYR A 426 7.82 9.54 4.95
C TYR A 426 9.04 8.68 4.64
N ARG A 427 8.90 7.37 4.80
CA ARG A 427 9.90 6.43 4.29
C ARG A 427 9.79 6.39 2.77
N THR A 428 10.92 6.52 2.09
CA THR A 428 11.02 6.58 0.62
C THR A 428 10.19 5.49 -0.05
N PHE A 429 10.42 4.23 0.27
CA PHE A 429 9.74 3.11 -0.38
C PHE A 429 8.24 3.10 -0.14
N LYS A 430 7.80 3.43 1.09
CA LYS A 430 6.37 3.50 1.40
C LYS A 430 5.68 4.61 0.61
N ALA A 431 6.32 5.77 0.53
CA ALA A 431 5.79 6.86 -0.26
C ALA A 431 5.68 6.48 -1.74
N LEU A 432 6.75 5.93 -2.33
CA LEU A 432 6.79 5.54 -3.74
C LEU A 432 5.77 4.43 -4.07
N SER A 433 5.53 3.47 -3.17
CA SER A 433 4.57 2.39 -3.42
C SER A 433 3.10 2.83 -3.43
N GLY A 434 2.75 3.95 -2.81
CA GLY A 434 1.37 4.43 -2.67
C GLY A 434 0.91 5.45 -3.72
N GLN A 435 1.74 5.82 -4.68
CA GLN A 435 1.45 6.95 -5.58
C GLN A 435 0.46 6.65 -6.71
N CYS A 436 0.19 5.37 -6.98
CA CYS A 436 -0.80 4.95 -7.96
C CYS A 436 -2.22 4.80 -7.41
N LEU A 437 -2.44 5.10 -6.11
CA LEU A 437 -3.72 4.91 -5.42
C LEU A 437 -4.78 5.94 -5.81
N ALA A 438 -5.34 5.80 -7.02
CA ALA A 438 -6.35 6.70 -7.59
C ALA A 438 -7.71 6.69 -6.87
N CYS A 439 -7.92 5.80 -5.89
CA CYS A 439 -9.08 5.86 -4.98
C CYS A 439 -8.95 6.98 -3.93
N ASN A 440 -7.74 7.48 -3.67
CA ASN A 440 -7.52 8.65 -2.83
C ASN A 440 -7.82 9.95 -3.59
N ALA A 441 -8.13 11.00 -2.85
CA ALA A 441 -8.34 12.32 -3.42
C ALA A 441 -7.04 12.91 -4.01
N GLY A 442 -7.19 13.75 -5.05
CA GLY A 442 -6.10 14.45 -5.74
C GLY A 442 -5.53 13.71 -6.95
N PRO A 443 -4.48 14.28 -7.56
CA PRO A 443 -3.83 13.74 -8.75
C PRO A 443 -3.01 12.48 -8.47
N HIS A 444 -3.14 11.51 -9.38
CA HIS A 444 -2.36 10.28 -9.40
C HIS A 444 -1.97 9.92 -10.84
N LEU A 445 -0.97 9.08 -11.00
CA LEU A 445 -0.67 8.44 -12.27
C LEU A 445 -1.02 6.96 -12.18
N THR A 446 -1.78 6.48 -13.13
CA THR A 446 -2.14 5.07 -13.27
C THR A 446 -1.73 4.54 -14.65
N ASP A 447 -1.99 3.29 -14.91
CA ASP A 447 -1.82 2.67 -16.23
C ASP A 447 -2.82 3.16 -17.30
N LEU A 448 -3.81 3.96 -16.91
CA LEU A 448 -4.73 4.65 -17.81
C LEU A 448 -4.36 6.12 -18.07
N GLY A 449 -3.36 6.65 -17.37
CA GLY A 449 -2.88 8.03 -17.52
C GLY A 449 -2.96 8.86 -16.25
N LEU A 450 -2.88 10.17 -16.40
CA LEU A 450 -3.09 11.12 -15.31
C LEU A 450 -4.54 11.07 -14.84
N THR A 451 -4.76 10.83 -13.56
CA THR A 451 -6.09 10.72 -12.96
C THR A 451 -6.24 11.69 -11.80
N ASP A 452 -7.47 12.09 -11.53
CA ASP A 452 -7.84 12.80 -10.32
C ASP A 452 -8.87 11.99 -9.52
N GLY A 453 -8.47 11.50 -8.36
CA GLY A 453 -9.36 10.73 -7.49
C GLY A 453 -10.52 11.54 -6.92
N SER A 454 -10.39 12.88 -6.85
CA SER A 454 -11.47 13.76 -6.38
C SER A 454 -12.57 13.94 -7.41
N THR A 455 -12.22 14.07 -8.70
CA THR A 455 -13.19 14.24 -9.81
C THR A 455 -13.55 12.92 -10.49
N ARG A 456 -12.71 11.88 -10.34
CA ARG A 456 -12.77 10.59 -11.07
C ARG A 456 -12.57 10.74 -12.58
N GLU A 457 -11.73 11.65 -12.97
CA GLU A 457 -11.42 11.93 -14.38
C GLU A 457 -10.02 11.43 -14.75
N ILE A 458 -9.87 11.03 -16.00
CA ILE A 458 -8.57 10.84 -16.65
C ILE A 458 -8.28 12.10 -17.43
N LEU A 459 -7.14 12.72 -17.16
CA LEU A 459 -6.78 14.04 -17.67
C LEU A 459 -5.59 13.94 -18.65
N LYS A 460 -5.57 14.85 -19.62
CA LYS A 460 -4.41 14.98 -20.53
C LYS A 460 -3.27 15.72 -19.84
N PRO A 461 -2.01 15.41 -20.16
CA PRO A 461 -0.85 16.17 -19.66
C PRO A 461 -0.88 17.65 -20.11
N PHE A 462 -1.27 17.93 -21.34
CA PHE A 462 -1.35 19.29 -21.89
C PHE A 462 -2.47 20.11 -21.24
N VAL A 463 -2.18 21.34 -20.86
CA VAL A 463 -3.14 22.32 -20.31
C VAL A 463 -3.45 23.41 -21.33
N ARG A 464 -2.43 24.14 -21.76
CA ARG A 464 -2.54 25.27 -22.69
C ARG A 464 -1.18 25.66 -23.29
N LEU A 465 -1.19 26.47 -24.30
CA LEU A 465 0.01 27.17 -24.73
C LEU A 465 0.37 28.29 -23.73
N PRO A 466 1.65 28.67 -23.59
CA PRO A 466 2.04 29.81 -22.76
C PRO A 466 1.34 31.06 -23.23
N VAL A 467 0.93 31.91 -22.30
CA VAL A 467 0.43 33.23 -22.64
C VAL A 467 1.61 34.03 -23.23
N SER A 468 1.56 34.36 -24.52
CA SER A 468 2.54 35.21 -25.12
C SER A 468 2.61 36.53 -24.32
N GLY A 469 3.76 36.79 -23.69
CA GLY A 469 3.99 37.99 -22.91
C GLY A 469 3.68 39.22 -23.79
N GLY A 470 2.56 39.88 -23.51
CA GLY A 470 2.26 41.17 -24.10
C GLY A 470 3.43 42.09 -23.82
N GLU A 471 3.93 42.71 -24.86
CA GLU A 471 4.92 43.79 -24.84
C GLU A 471 4.68 44.65 -23.59
N ARG A 472 5.66 44.72 -22.70
CA ARG A 472 5.69 45.82 -21.72
C ARG A 472 5.74 47.09 -22.54
N ARG A 473 4.60 47.74 -22.73
CA ARG A 473 4.58 49.11 -23.22
C ARG A 473 5.41 49.91 -22.23
N ALA A 474 6.60 50.31 -22.68
CA ALA A 474 7.34 51.39 -22.08
C ALA A 474 6.47 52.64 -22.16
N GLY A 475 6.12 53.22 -21.04
CA GLY A 475 5.47 54.48 -20.84
C GLY A 475 6.06 55.11 -19.60
#